data_c5b284f62648d04fc404159cfdab855f
#
_entry.id   c5b284f62648d04fc404159cfdab855f
#
_cell.length_a   1.000
_cell.length_b   1.000
_cell.length_c   1.000
_cell.angle_alpha   90.00
_cell.angle_beta   90.00
_cell.angle_gamma   90.00
#
_symmetry.space_group_name_H-M   'P 1'
#
loop_
_entity.id
_entity.type
_entity.pdbx_description
1 polymer ?
#
loop_
_entity_poly.entity_id
_entity_poly.type
_entity_poly.pdbx_seq_one_letter_code
_entity_poly.pdbx_strand_id
1 'polypeptide(L)'
;MGNPNLIIYVREACHLCQDMVALLRQYQQKVAFGLEIIDIDNDPQLVQQYNELIPVLIGSDNEQTKICYHRLDVTALDAYFNKI
;
A
#
# COMPACT_ATOMS: atom_id res chain seq x y z
N MET A 1 -17.34 9.92 10.12
CA MET A 1 -15.94 9.65 9.94
C MET A 1 -15.72 8.43 9.11
N GLY A 2 -14.87 8.54 8.11
CA GLY A 2 -14.66 7.44 7.19
C GLY A 2 -13.67 6.43 7.72
N ASN A 3 -13.60 5.31 7.04
CA ASN A 3 -12.58 4.32 7.29
C ASN A 3 -11.22 4.83 6.81
N PRO A 4 -10.12 4.34 7.36
CA PRO A 4 -8.79 4.72 6.87
C PRO A 4 -8.61 4.30 5.42
N ASN A 5 -7.79 5.06 4.70
CA ASN A 5 -7.44 4.75 3.32
C ASN A 5 -5.96 4.43 3.23
N LEU A 6 -5.63 3.46 2.40
CA LEU A 6 -4.26 3.11 2.10
C LEU A 6 -3.98 3.33 0.63
N ILE A 7 -2.72 3.56 0.30
CA ILE A 7 -2.27 3.68 -1.08
C ILE A 7 -1.18 2.63 -1.31
N ILE A 8 -1.30 1.89 -2.39
CA ILE A 8 -0.25 0.96 -2.80
C ILE A 8 0.30 1.40 -4.16
N TYR A 9 1.60 1.59 -4.22
CA TYR A 9 2.30 1.90 -5.46
C TYR A 9 2.81 0.61 -6.08
N VAL A 10 2.46 0.39 -7.34
CA VAL A 10 2.73 -0.86 -8.03
C VAL A 10 3.24 -0.59 -9.44
N ARG A 11 3.63 -1.66 -10.12
CA ARG A 11 3.93 -1.65 -11.54
C ARG A 11 3.21 -2.83 -12.17
N GLU A 12 2.88 -2.73 -13.46
CA GLU A 12 2.02 -3.70 -14.11
C GLU A 12 2.60 -5.11 -14.10
N ALA A 13 3.85 -5.28 -14.47
CA ALA A 13 4.48 -6.59 -14.55
C ALA A 13 5.26 -6.89 -13.26
N CYS A 14 4.57 -6.92 -12.13
CA CYS A 14 5.20 -7.07 -10.82
C CYS A 14 4.48 -8.14 -10.01
N HIS A 15 5.10 -9.31 -9.87
CA HIS A 15 4.54 -10.42 -9.10
C HIS A 15 4.31 -10.06 -7.64
N LEU A 16 5.29 -9.43 -7.01
CA LEU A 16 5.16 -9.04 -5.61
C LEU A 16 4.04 -8.01 -5.40
N CYS A 17 3.85 -7.14 -6.39
CA CYS A 17 2.75 -6.18 -6.35
C CYS A 17 1.41 -6.89 -6.38
N GLN A 18 1.25 -7.86 -7.28
CA GLN A 18 0.02 -8.64 -7.39
C GLN A 18 -0.26 -9.41 -6.10
N ASP A 19 0.78 -10.00 -5.51
CA ASP A 19 0.65 -10.74 -4.27
C ASP A 19 0.20 -9.83 -3.13
N MET A 20 0.79 -8.65 -3.01
CA MET A 20 0.43 -7.73 -1.94
C MET A 20 -1.02 -7.24 -2.11
N VAL A 21 -1.42 -6.90 -3.32
CA VAL A 21 -2.80 -6.48 -3.57
C VAL A 21 -3.78 -7.58 -3.17
N ALA A 22 -3.49 -8.83 -3.55
CA ALA A 22 -4.37 -9.95 -3.20
C ALA A 22 -4.50 -10.12 -1.70
N LEU A 23 -3.39 -10.02 -0.97
CA LEU A 23 -3.42 -10.14 0.48
C LEU A 23 -4.17 -8.98 1.13
N LEU A 24 -4.02 -7.77 0.60
CA LEU A 24 -4.76 -6.61 1.10
C LEU A 24 -6.26 -6.75 0.87
N ARG A 25 -6.66 -7.30 -0.28
CA ARG A 25 -8.08 -7.57 -0.53
C ARG A 25 -8.65 -8.57 0.48
N GLN A 26 -7.87 -9.60 0.85
CA GLN A 26 -8.29 -10.52 1.89
C GLN A 26 -8.41 -9.82 3.24
N TYR A 27 -7.46 -8.95 3.54
CA TYR A 27 -7.46 -8.20 4.80
C TYR A 27 -8.67 -7.28 4.89
N GLN A 28 -9.15 -6.76 3.76
CA GLN A 28 -10.34 -5.90 3.72
C GLN A 28 -11.59 -6.63 4.19
N GLN A 29 -11.58 -7.95 4.19
CA GLN A 29 -12.71 -8.73 4.71
C GLN A 29 -12.78 -8.70 6.23
N LYS A 30 -11.66 -8.40 6.89
CA LYS A 30 -11.57 -8.33 8.35
C LYS A 30 -11.61 -6.91 8.87
N VAL A 31 -10.98 -5.99 8.15
CA VAL A 31 -10.86 -4.59 8.57
C VAL A 31 -11.30 -3.72 7.41
N ALA A 32 -12.25 -2.83 7.66
CA ALA A 32 -12.74 -1.94 6.62
C ALA A 32 -11.73 -0.82 6.37
N PHE A 33 -11.24 -0.73 5.14
CA PHE A 33 -10.40 0.38 4.71
C PHE A 33 -10.49 0.55 3.20
N GLY A 34 -10.22 1.75 2.73
CA GLY A 34 -10.10 2.01 1.30
C GLY A 34 -8.70 1.67 0.81
N LEU A 35 -8.60 1.26 -0.45
CA LEU A 35 -7.33 0.94 -1.06
C LEU A 35 -7.26 1.59 -2.44
N GLU A 36 -6.29 2.48 -2.62
CA GLU A 36 -6.02 3.09 -3.90
C GLU A 36 -4.78 2.46 -4.49
N ILE A 37 -4.88 1.96 -5.72
CA ILE A 37 -3.79 1.30 -6.41
C ILE A 37 -3.26 2.26 -7.47
N ILE A 38 -1.99 2.63 -7.37
CA ILE A 38 -1.38 3.61 -8.27
C ILE A 38 -0.21 2.95 -8.99
N ASP A 39 -0.26 2.99 -10.33
CA ASP A 39 0.83 2.51 -11.16
C ASP A 39 1.89 3.61 -11.27
N ILE A 40 3.11 3.33 -10.78
CA ILE A 40 4.16 4.35 -10.77
C ILE A 40 4.59 4.76 -12.16
N ASP A 41 4.38 3.92 -13.17
CA ASP A 41 4.78 4.24 -14.54
C ASP A 41 3.97 5.40 -15.13
N ASN A 42 2.87 5.77 -14.50
CA ASN A 42 2.08 6.93 -14.93
C ASN A 42 2.66 8.27 -14.49
N ASP A 43 3.70 8.24 -13.64
CA ASP A 43 4.29 9.47 -13.11
C ASP A 43 5.80 9.28 -12.94
N PRO A 44 6.62 10.02 -13.73
CA PRO A 44 8.08 9.87 -13.64
C PRO A 44 8.64 10.13 -12.24
N GLN A 45 8.02 11.02 -11.46
CA GLN A 45 8.47 11.28 -10.11
C GLN A 45 8.26 10.07 -9.21
N LEU A 46 7.15 9.35 -9.39
CA LEU A 46 6.90 8.14 -8.64
C LEU A 46 7.88 7.03 -9.01
N VAL A 47 8.21 6.91 -10.29
CA VAL A 47 9.22 5.95 -10.74
C VAL A 47 10.55 6.25 -10.06
N GLN A 48 10.97 7.50 -10.06
CA GLN A 48 12.23 7.89 -9.44
C GLN A 48 12.24 7.58 -7.94
N GLN A 49 11.12 7.79 -7.28
CA GLN A 49 11.01 7.64 -5.84
C GLN A 49 10.87 6.19 -5.39
N TYR A 50 10.12 5.38 -6.14
CA TYR A 50 9.69 4.06 -5.68
C TYR A 50 10.14 2.89 -6.54
N ASN A 51 10.87 3.13 -7.62
CA ASN A 51 11.19 2.10 -8.62
C ASN A 51 11.77 0.82 -8.02
N GLU A 52 12.61 0.94 -7.01
CA GLU A 52 13.26 -0.22 -6.38
C GLU A 52 12.53 -0.72 -5.14
N LEU A 53 11.48 -0.02 -4.73
CA LEU A 53 10.78 -0.32 -3.48
C LEU A 53 9.44 -1.00 -3.69
N ILE A 54 8.90 -0.96 -4.90
CA ILE A 54 7.55 -1.50 -5.15
C ILE A 54 7.47 -2.99 -4.85
N PRO A 55 6.31 -3.44 -4.38
CA PRO A 55 5.15 -2.65 -3.99
C PRO A 55 5.40 -1.86 -2.71
N VAL A 56 4.90 -0.62 -2.67
CA VAL A 56 5.02 0.24 -1.49
C VAL A 56 3.62 0.53 -0.96
N LEU A 57 3.41 0.22 0.30
CA LEU A 57 2.13 0.47 0.96
C LEU A 57 2.28 1.62 1.92
N ILE A 58 1.47 2.65 1.74
CA ILE A 58 1.48 3.82 2.62
C ILE A 58 0.08 4.13 3.12
N GLY A 59 0.01 4.80 4.27
CA GLY A 59 -1.23 5.38 4.74
C GLY A 59 -1.50 6.68 4.01
N SER A 60 -2.76 7.03 3.85
CA SER A 60 -3.13 8.31 3.25
C SER A 60 -3.37 9.38 4.31
N ASP A 61 -2.68 9.27 5.44
CA ASP A 61 -2.68 10.30 6.45
C ASP A 61 -1.81 11.49 6.02
N ASN A 62 -1.80 12.55 6.81
CA ASN A 62 -1.03 13.74 6.48
C ASN A 62 0.47 13.46 6.39
N GLU A 63 0.95 12.47 7.11
CA GLU A 63 2.37 12.10 7.14
C GLU A 63 2.72 11.12 6.05
N GLN A 64 1.72 10.53 5.37
CA GLN A 64 1.92 9.48 4.39
C GLN A 64 2.86 8.39 4.92
N THR A 65 2.49 7.86 6.08
CA THR A 65 3.30 6.87 6.79
C THR A 65 3.56 5.65 5.91
N LYS A 66 4.83 5.32 5.72
CA LYS A 66 5.19 4.09 5.01
C LYS A 66 4.91 2.91 5.93
N ILE A 67 4.09 1.99 5.44
CA ILE A 67 3.72 0.81 6.23
C ILE A 67 4.69 -0.32 5.93
N CYS A 68 4.88 -0.64 4.66
CA CYS A 68 5.83 -1.68 4.26
C CYS A 68 6.10 -1.57 2.76
N TYR A 69 7.11 -2.29 2.31
CA TYR A 69 7.41 -2.41 0.89
C TYR A 69 7.96 -3.79 0.60
N HIS A 70 7.92 -4.19 -0.68
CA HIS A 70 8.30 -5.49 -1.23
C HIS A 70 7.34 -6.60 -0.85
N ARG A 71 7.03 -6.78 0.43
CA ARG A 71 6.12 -7.81 0.91
C ARG A 71 5.22 -7.23 1.99
N LEU A 72 4.01 -7.76 2.10
CA LEU A 72 3.09 -7.29 3.12
C LEU A 72 3.60 -7.70 4.50
N ASP A 73 3.75 -6.71 5.36
CA ASP A 73 4.08 -6.89 6.76
C ASP A 73 2.81 -6.70 7.56
N VAL A 74 2.17 -7.80 7.94
CA VAL A 74 0.90 -7.75 8.65
C VAL A 74 1.05 -7.09 10.01
N THR A 75 2.18 -7.30 10.68
CA THR A 75 2.44 -6.65 11.96
C THR A 75 2.47 -5.13 11.82
N ALA A 76 3.15 -4.64 10.79
CA ALA A 76 3.21 -3.22 10.53
C ALA A 76 1.83 -2.67 10.16
N LEU A 77 1.06 -3.42 9.39
CA LEU A 77 -0.27 -3.02 8.99
C LEU A 77 -1.20 -2.94 10.20
N ASP A 78 -1.16 -3.95 11.07
CA ASP A 78 -1.96 -3.95 12.30
C ASP A 78 -1.58 -2.77 13.19
N ALA A 79 -0.29 -2.49 13.32
CA ALA A 79 0.19 -1.37 14.11
C ALA A 79 -0.31 -0.04 13.55
N TYR A 80 -0.34 0.09 12.23
CA TYR A 80 -0.86 1.30 11.60
C TYR A 80 -2.33 1.50 11.91
N PHE A 81 -3.14 0.45 11.80
CA PHE A 81 -4.57 0.55 12.09
C PHE A 81 -4.84 0.82 13.57
N ASN A 82 -4.02 0.28 14.47
CA ASN A 82 -4.18 0.53 15.89
C ASN A 82 -3.78 1.95 16.29
N LYS A 83 -2.98 2.61 15.46
CA LYS A 83 -2.53 3.97 15.71
C LYS A 83 -3.61 5.01 15.40
N ILE A 84 -4.51 4.66 14.54
CA ILE A 84 -5.57 5.56 14.10
C ILE A 84 -6.91 5.07 14.62
#